data_ca9af6328e7d6c1223ffc4b3e09da684
#
_entry.id   ca9af6328e7d6c1223ffc4b3e09da684
#
_cell.length_a   1.000
_cell.length_b   1.000
_cell.length_c   1.000
_cell.angle_alpha   90.00
_cell.angle_beta   90.00
_cell.angle_gamma   90.00
#
_symmetry.space_group_name_H-M   'P 1'
#
loop_
_entity.id
_entity.type
_entity.pdbx_description
1 polymer ?
#
loop_
_entity_poly.entity_id
_entity_poly.type
_entity_poly.pdbx_seq_one_letter_code
_entity_poly.pdbx_strand_id
1 'polypeptide(L)'
;MGQFAPTRAADNIRPPVSGEVTAYAVTSTSTRLTVPTLWRGRYVTLQAESANVYVLFGDGTVVADETAKDATNAARQCVLIQNGGSIEVFVPNSGDTTIVSMAYKTATGTATLRAWPSSPREGNAEPGQAI
;
A
#
# COMPACT_ATOMS: atom_id res chain seq x y z
N MET A 1 23.65 -1.95 16.89
CA MET A 1 23.08 -1.87 16.74
C MET A 1 22.38 -1.68 16.41
N GLY A 2 22.22 -1.70 16.32
CA GLY A 2 21.42 -1.37 16.11
C GLY A 2 20.86 -1.25 15.53
N GLN A 3 20.78 -1.24 15.32
CA GLN A 3 20.20 -1.06 14.90
C GLN A 3 19.46 -0.76 14.59
N PHE A 4 19.29 -0.46 14.34
CA PHE A 4 18.58 -0.29 14.04
C PHE A 4 17.88 0.01 13.28
N ALA A 5 17.47 0.44 13.21
CA ALA A 5 16.82 0.75 12.52
C ALA A 5 16.83 0.94 11.57
N PRO A 6 16.50 1.03 11.34
CA PRO A 6 16.44 1.15 10.33
C PRO A 6 16.29 1.54 9.32
N THR A 7 16.76 1.71 8.83
CA THR A 7 16.77 2.07 7.64
C THR A 7 16.33 1.02 6.84
N ARG A 8 15.13 0.92 6.80
CA ARG A 8 14.51 -0.16 6.28
C ARG A 8 14.67 -0.26 4.80
N ALA A 9 14.19 0.71 4.09
CA ALA A 9 14.06 0.56 2.66
C ALA A 9 15.40 0.52 1.99
N ALA A 10 16.30 1.37 2.43
CA ALA A 10 17.58 1.44 1.78
C ALA A 10 18.40 0.19 1.97
N ASP A 11 18.22 -0.47 3.11
CA ASP A 11 19.06 -1.62 3.42
C ASP A 11 18.38 -2.95 3.21
N ASN A 12 17.04 -2.95 3.12
CA ASN A 12 16.28 -4.19 3.13
C ASN A 12 15.27 -4.29 2.00
N ILE A 13 15.56 -3.66 0.89
CA ILE A 13 14.67 -3.76 -0.27
C ILE A 13 14.70 -5.18 -0.80
N ARG A 14 13.54 -5.74 -0.98
CA ARG A 14 13.39 -7.05 -1.61
C ARG A 14 12.87 -6.88 -3.02
N PRO A 15 13.28 -7.72 -3.95
CA PRO A 15 12.70 -7.69 -5.28
C PRO A 15 11.27 -8.23 -5.25
N PRO A 16 10.49 -7.95 -6.28
CA PRO A 16 9.22 -8.65 -6.44
C PRO A 16 9.46 -10.15 -6.52
N VAL A 17 8.67 -10.90 -5.76
CA VAL A 17 8.87 -12.34 -5.64
C VAL A 17 7.67 -13.04 -6.24
N SER A 18 7.91 -14.06 -7.04
CA SER A 18 6.85 -14.85 -7.63
C SER A 18 5.91 -15.37 -6.54
N GLY A 19 4.63 -15.16 -6.74
CA GLY A 19 3.64 -15.54 -5.75
C GLY A 19 3.33 -14.48 -4.74
N GLU A 20 4.13 -13.41 -4.66
CA GLU A 20 3.86 -12.31 -3.74
C GLU A 20 3.41 -11.04 -4.45
N VAL A 21 3.45 -11.01 -5.77
CA VAL A 21 2.98 -9.86 -6.53
C VAL A 21 1.53 -10.12 -6.93
N THR A 22 0.68 -9.16 -6.61
CA THR A 22 -0.73 -9.25 -7.00
C THR A 22 -1.05 -8.08 -7.92
N ALA A 23 -1.82 -8.35 -8.95
CA ALA A 23 -2.30 -7.32 -9.86
C ALA A 23 -3.80 -7.19 -9.67
N TYR A 24 -4.24 -5.98 -9.34
CA TYR A 24 -5.65 -5.70 -9.11
C TYR A 24 -6.20 -4.92 -10.30
N ALA A 25 -7.36 -5.32 -10.79
CA ALA A 25 -8.04 -4.57 -11.82
C ALA A 25 -8.71 -3.35 -11.17
N VAL A 26 -8.45 -2.18 -11.72
CA VAL A 26 -8.94 -0.92 -11.16
C VAL A 26 -9.90 -0.29 -12.14
N THR A 27 -11.05 0.15 -11.65
CA THR A 27 -12.04 0.85 -12.46
C THR A 27 -12.31 2.22 -11.86
N SER A 28 -13.19 2.97 -12.48
CA SER A 28 -13.56 4.28 -11.96
C SER A 28 -14.48 4.20 -10.75
N THR A 29 -14.91 3.03 -10.38
CA THR A 29 -15.68 2.82 -9.16
C THR A 29 -14.72 2.39 -8.06
N SER A 30 -14.82 3.03 -6.88
CA SER A 30 -13.95 2.66 -5.76
C SER A 30 -14.15 1.20 -5.40
N THR A 31 -13.05 0.49 -5.30
CA THR A 31 -13.01 -0.90 -4.87
C THR A 31 -12.21 -0.97 -3.60
N ARG A 32 -12.64 -1.81 -2.66
CA ARG A 32 -11.98 -1.94 -1.38
C ARG A 32 -11.56 -3.39 -1.19
N LEU A 33 -10.34 -3.58 -0.72
CA LEU A 33 -9.87 -4.90 -0.36
C LEU A 33 -9.37 -4.89 1.09
N THR A 34 -9.49 -6.01 1.75
CA THR A 34 -8.89 -6.19 3.05
C THR A 34 -7.39 -6.32 2.86
N VAL A 35 -6.63 -5.59 3.65
CA VAL A 35 -5.17 -5.63 3.54
C VAL A 35 -4.69 -7.06 3.74
N PRO A 36 -3.93 -7.61 2.79
CA PRO A 36 -3.49 -8.99 2.90
C PRO A 36 -2.56 -9.20 4.09
N THR A 37 -2.67 -10.35 4.71
CA THR A 37 -1.79 -10.70 5.81
C THR A 37 -0.32 -10.66 5.39
N LEU A 38 -0.06 -11.01 4.13
CA LEU A 38 1.30 -10.98 3.59
C LEU A 38 1.96 -9.62 3.70
N TRP A 39 1.17 -8.54 3.69
CA TRP A 39 1.71 -7.17 3.74
C TRP A 39 1.98 -6.70 5.17
N ARG A 40 1.45 -7.37 6.17
CA ARG A 40 1.51 -6.87 7.54
C ARG A 40 2.95 -6.83 8.05
N GLY A 41 3.31 -5.73 8.66
CA GLY A 41 4.64 -5.52 9.20
C GLY A 41 5.70 -5.29 8.15
N ARG A 42 5.32 -4.89 6.94
CA ARG A 42 6.24 -4.75 5.82
C ARG A 42 6.01 -3.44 5.10
N TYR A 43 7.01 -3.00 4.37
CA TYR A 43 6.80 -1.99 3.34
C TYR A 43 6.27 -2.71 2.10
N VAL A 44 5.34 -2.05 1.43
CA VAL A 44 4.67 -2.60 0.25
C VAL A 44 4.80 -1.57 -0.86
N THR A 45 5.20 -2.02 -2.02
CA THR A 45 5.26 -1.15 -3.20
C THR A 45 3.97 -1.31 -3.98
N LEU A 46 3.38 -0.19 -4.34
CA LEU A 46 2.17 -0.13 -5.16
C LEU A 46 2.54 0.56 -6.46
N GLN A 47 2.20 -0.05 -7.58
CA GLN A 47 2.55 0.47 -8.90
C GLN A 47 1.31 0.57 -9.77
N ALA A 48 1.14 1.72 -10.41
CA ALA A 48 0.00 1.94 -11.31
C ALA A 48 0.43 1.75 -12.75
N GLU A 49 -0.43 1.14 -13.54
CA GLU A 49 -0.19 0.92 -14.95
C GLU A 49 -1.47 1.20 -15.73
N SER A 50 -1.34 1.85 -16.85
CA SER A 50 -2.39 2.17 -17.82
C SER A 50 -3.19 3.41 -17.49
N ALA A 51 -3.26 3.82 -16.25
CA ALA A 51 -3.88 5.07 -15.84
C ALA A 51 -3.42 5.42 -14.44
N ASN A 52 -3.70 6.65 -14.03
CA ASN A 52 -3.45 7.07 -12.65
C ASN A 52 -4.41 6.33 -11.71
N VAL A 53 -3.93 5.96 -10.54
CA VAL A 53 -4.74 5.25 -9.55
C VAL A 53 -4.73 6.05 -8.25
N TYR A 54 -5.91 6.24 -7.69
CA TYR A 54 -6.10 6.91 -6.41
C TYR A 54 -6.26 5.84 -5.33
N VAL A 55 -5.51 5.97 -4.24
CA VAL A 55 -5.44 4.95 -3.20
C VAL A 55 -5.62 5.59 -1.83
N LEU A 56 -6.37 4.93 -0.96
CA LEU A 56 -6.54 5.37 0.41
C LEU A 56 -6.66 4.15 1.32
N PHE A 57 -5.91 4.15 2.39
CA PHE A 57 -6.03 3.11 3.42
C PHE A 57 -6.97 3.60 4.51
N GLY A 58 -7.63 2.68 5.16
CA GLY A 58 -8.52 3.01 6.26
C GLY A 58 -9.14 1.76 6.84
N ASP A 59 -10.27 1.95 7.55
CA ASP A 59 -10.99 0.83 8.15
C ASP A 59 -11.85 0.16 7.09
N GLY A 60 -12.74 -0.71 7.50
CA GLY A 60 -13.58 -1.47 6.57
C GLY A 60 -14.58 -0.66 5.78
N THR A 61 -14.63 0.65 5.98
CA THR A 61 -15.57 1.53 5.25
C THR A 61 -14.87 2.51 4.33
N VAL A 62 -13.55 2.44 4.20
CA VAL A 62 -12.79 3.41 3.43
C VAL A 62 -13.23 3.40 1.96
N VAL A 63 -13.30 4.60 1.36
CA VAL A 63 -13.70 4.78 -0.04
C VAL A 63 -12.68 5.68 -0.71
N ALA A 64 -12.24 5.32 -1.89
CA ALA A 64 -11.33 6.14 -2.67
C ALA A 64 -12.14 7.15 -3.49
N ASP A 65 -11.57 8.33 -3.68
CA ASP A 65 -12.23 9.40 -4.41
C ASP A 65 -11.14 10.22 -5.10
N GLU A 66 -11.37 10.59 -6.35
CA GLU A 66 -10.40 11.38 -7.09
C GLU A 66 -10.50 12.86 -6.76
N THR A 67 -11.53 13.29 -6.04
CA THR A 67 -11.69 14.69 -5.67
C THR A 67 -10.66 15.05 -4.61
N ALA A 68 -10.01 16.17 -4.79
CA ALA A 68 -9.05 16.62 -3.80
C ALA A 68 -9.74 16.84 -2.46
N LYS A 69 -9.01 16.58 -1.41
CA LYS A 69 -9.49 16.82 -0.08
C LYS A 69 -9.81 18.31 0.11
N ASP A 70 -10.88 18.61 0.78
CA ASP A 70 -11.17 19.97 1.17
C ASP A 70 -11.48 20.01 2.68
N ALA A 71 -11.71 21.19 3.20
CA ALA A 71 -11.87 21.38 4.63
C ALA A 71 -13.14 20.70 5.17
N THR A 72 -14.09 20.42 4.31
CA THR A 72 -15.36 19.85 4.75
C THR A 72 -15.50 18.38 4.44
N ASN A 73 -14.53 17.79 3.75
CA ASN A 73 -14.65 16.41 3.34
C ASN A 73 -13.32 15.69 3.44
N ALA A 74 -12.95 15.38 4.67
CA ALA A 74 -11.69 14.70 4.92
C ALA A 74 -11.65 13.29 4.34
N ALA A 75 -12.79 12.71 4.02
CA ALA A 75 -12.83 11.36 3.48
C ALA A 75 -12.31 11.29 2.04
N ARG A 76 -12.09 12.43 1.41
CA ARG A 76 -11.61 12.45 0.03
C ARG A 76 -10.12 12.71 -0.05
N GLN A 77 -9.37 12.13 0.83
CA GLN A 77 -7.93 12.35 0.90
C GLN A 77 -7.20 11.19 0.28
N CYS A 78 -7.22 11.07 -1.01
CA CYS A 78 -6.53 9.96 -1.66
C CYS A 78 -5.15 10.37 -2.10
N VAL A 79 -4.27 9.39 -2.15
CA VAL A 79 -2.93 9.55 -2.70
C VAL A 79 -2.97 9.10 -4.14
N LEU A 80 -2.37 9.89 -5.02
CA LEU A 80 -2.34 9.60 -6.44
C LEU A 80 -1.06 8.87 -6.79
N ILE A 81 -1.20 7.72 -7.43
CA ILE A 81 -0.08 7.03 -8.07
C ILE A 81 -0.22 7.28 -9.55
N GLN A 82 0.75 7.97 -10.14
CA GLN A 82 0.69 8.30 -11.55
C GLN A 82 0.93 7.07 -12.40
N ASN A 83 0.35 7.08 -13.60
CA ASN A 83 0.54 6.01 -14.55
C ASN A 83 2.04 5.76 -14.77
N GLY A 84 2.48 4.54 -14.57
CA GLY A 84 3.88 4.17 -14.67
C GLY A 84 4.68 4.43 -13.41
N GLY A 85 4.07 5.04 -12.40
CA GLY A 85 4.76 5.33 -11.16
C GLY A 85 4.46 4.33 -10.08
N SER A 86 5.13 4.51 -8.95
CA SER A 86 4.94 3.66 -7.78
C SER A 86 5.14 4.46 -6.51
N ILE A 87 4.56 3.95 -5.43
CA ILE A 87 4.80 4.46 -4.10
C ILE A 87 5.09 3.28 -3.18
N GLU A 88 5.76 3.57 -2.09
CA GLU A 88 6.04 2.57 -1.07
C GLU A 88 5.39 3.01 0.22
N VAL A 89 4.66 2.11 0.86
CA VAL A 89 3.96 2.40 2.10
C VAL A 89 4.30 1.34 3.12
N PHE A 90 4.28 1.71 4.40
CA PHE A 90 4.47 0.74 5.47
C PHE A 90 3.10 0.27 5.95
N VAL A 91 2.90 -1.04 6.01
CA VAL A 91 1.66 -1.63 6.50
C VAL A 91 1.93 -2.17 7.90
N PRO A 92 1.31 -1.60 8.94
CA PRO A 92 1.56 -2.05 10.30
C PRO A 92 1.09 -3.48 10.53
N ASN A 93 1.55 -4.04 11.62
CA ASN A 93 1.12 -5.38 12.03
C ASN A 93 -0.38 -5.42 12.28
N SER A 94 -0.91 -6.62 12.35
CA SER A 94 -2.35 -6.83 12.36
C SER A 94 -3.06 -6.26 13.57
N GLY A 95 -2.35 -5.80 14.58
CA GLY A 95 -3.00 -5.17 15.73
C GLY A 95 -3.52 -3.78 15.46
N ASP A 96 -3.13 -3.15 14.35
CA ASP A 96 -3.56 -1.80 14.04
C ASP A 96 -4.91 -1.85 13.36
N THR A 97 -5.92 -1.28 14.00
CA THR A 97 -7.29 -1.33 13.48
C THR A 97 -7.61 -0.14 12.59
N THR A 98 -6.70 0.81 12.42
CA THR A 98 -6.96 1.93 11.51
C THR A 98 -6.56 1.60 10.08
N ILE A 99 -5.75 0.58 9.85
CA ILE A 99 -5.34 0.18 8.51
C ILE A 99 -5.78 -1.25 8.29
N VAL A 100 -7.04 -1.39 7.95
CA VAL A 100 -7.68 -2.69 7.75
C VAL A 100 -7.89 -2.94 6.28
N SER A 101 -8.19 -1.89 5.51
CA SER A 101 -8.56 -2.03 4.11
C SER A 101 -7.87 -0.97 3.27
N MET A 102 -7.77 -1.25 1.98
CA MET A 102 -7.27 -0.29 1.00
C MET A 102 -8.34 -0.11 -0.06
N ALA A 103 -8.68 1.14 -0.33
CA ALA A 103 -9.61 1.48 -1.41
C ALA A 103 -8.82 2.07 -2.56
N TYR A 104 -9.26 1.80 -3.78
CA TYR A 104 -8.56 2.28 -4.96
C TYR A 104 -9.53 2.47 -6.12
N LYS A 105 -9.20 3.42 -7.00
CA LYS A 105 -10.00 3.70 -8.19
C LYS A 105 -9.19 4.53 -9.18
N THR A 106 -9.68 4.62 -10.42
CA THR A 106 -9.20 5.61 -11.39
C THR A 106 -10.21 6.75 -11.46
N ALA A 107 -9.80 7.86 -12.05
CA ALA A 107 -10.76 8.93 -12.34
C ALA A 107 -11.68 8.51 -13.48
N THR A 108 -11.12 7.96 -14.55
CA THR A 108 -11.87 7.45 -15.68
C THR A 108 -11.10 6.27 -16.26
N GLY A 109 -11.83 5.33 -16.86
CA GLY A 109 -11.20 4.19 -17.50
C GLY A 109 -10.70 3.15 -16.51
N THR A 110 -9.80 2.32 -16.96
CA THR A 110 -9.31 1.20 -16.18
C THR A 110 -7.80 1.25 -16.06
N ALA A 111 -7.29 0.59 -15.03
CA ALA A 111 -5.86 0.52 -14.78
C ALA A 111 -5.56 -0.82 -14.11
N THR A 112 -4.28 -1.09 -13.93
CA THR A 112 -3.82 -2.21 -13.12
C THR A 112 -3.02 -1.63 -11.97
N LEU A 113 -3.30 -2.11 -10.77
CA LEU A 113 -2.53 -1.77 -9.57
C LEU A 113 -1.79 -3.02 -9.15
N ARG A 114 -0.47 -3.00 -9.23
CA ARG A 114 0.35 -4.11 -8.76
C ARG A 114 0.87 -3.78 -7.39
N ALA A 115 0.92 -4.80 -6.54
CA ALA A 115 1.37 -4.62 -5.17
C ALA A 115 2.23 -5.80 -4.76
N TRP A 116 3.30 -5.53 -4.04
CA TRP A 116 4.14 -6.60 -3.51
C TRP A 116 4.88 -6.09 -2.29
N PRO A 117 5.13 -6.99 -1.31
CA PRO A 117 5.95 -6.59 -0.17
C PRO A 117 7.39 -6.39 -0.64
N SER A 118 7.95 -5.25 -0.29
CA SER A 118 9.28 -4.87 -0.73
C SER A 118 10.29 -4.85 0.41
N SER A 119 9.93 -5.34 1.58
CA SER A 119 10.87 -5.46 2.70
C SER A 119 10.58 -6.72 3.50
N PRO A 120 11.52 -7.16 4.34
CA PRO A 120 11.21 -8.20 5.31
C PRO A 120 10.17 -7.71 6.29
N ARG A 121 9.52 -8.65 6.99
CA ARG A 121 8.51 -8.30 7.95
C ARG A 121 9.16 -7.66 9.16
N GLU A 122 8.74 -6.43 9.46
CA GLU A 122 9.19 -5.74 10.63
C GLU A 122 8.58 -6.36 11.87
N GLY A 123 9.25 -6.30 12.96
CA GLY A 123 8.75 -6.88 14.17
C GLY A 123 8.90 -8.38 14.23
N ASN A 124 9.24 -8.98 13.12
CA ASN A 124 9.52 -10.38 13.05
C ASN A 124 10.99 -10.46 13.00
N ALA A 125 11.61 -10.07 14.06
CA ALA A 125 13.02 -9.86 14.07
C ALA A 125 13.73 -11.05 13.50
N GLU A 126 14.64 -10.77 12.62
CA GLU A 126 15.45 -11.82 12.17
C GLU A 126 16.40 -12.14 13.23
N PRO A 127 16.81 -13.38 13.33
CA PRO A 127 17.72 -13.76 14.32
C PRO A 127 18.95 -12.94 14.28
N GLY A 128 19.51 -12.35 14.32
CA GLY A 128 20.66 -11.55 14.27
C GLY A 128 20.35 -10.13 14.26
N GLN A 129 19.12 -9.81 14.06
CA GLN A 129 18.77 -8.46 13.95
C GLN A 129 18.24 -7.98 15.23
N ALA A 130 17.76 -8.81 15.92
CA ALA A 130 17.21 -8.36 17.06
C ALA A 130 18.16 -7.67 17.88
N ILE A 131 18.26 -7.62 17.53
CA ILE A 131 18.66 -7.12 18.18
C ILE A 131 19.11 -6.80 18.43
#